data_6908319daf1d3e20d4621584b3e842e3
#
_entry.id   6908319daf1d3e20d4621584b3e842e3
#
_cell.length_a   1.000
_cell.length_b   1.000
_cell.length_c   1.000
_cell.angle_alpha   90.00
_cell.angle_beta   90.00
_cell.angle_gamma   90.00
#
_symmetry.space_group_name_H-M   'P 1'
#
loop_
_entity.id
_entity.type
_entity.pdbx_description
1 polymer ?
#
loop_
_entity_poly.entity_id
_entity_poly.type
_entity_poly.pdbx_seq_one_letter_code
_entity_poly.pdbx_strand_id
1 'polypeptide(L)'
;LFFHLAFWLRGETAGAFWFGVGVMFSTLGTFAANAIGPYMRNRAREETMLLIASVLLAAMGILGALQAGPLWAVLLAASVSFATGTGRVAFEAVLQRDASEANRARTFARFETRFQLQWALAALVPVLIPLSGEIGFLAIAGMGVVAVLQLRGRHPDWTRGQMRQGRD
;
A
#
# COMPACT_ATOMS: atom_id res chain seq x y z
N LEU A 1 9.40 5.12 1.27
CA LEU A 1 9.59 4.64 2.64
C LEU A 1 11.05 4.29 2.93
N PHE A 2 11.70 3.36 2.19
CA PHE A 2 13.05 2.88 2.48
C PHE A 2 14.09 4.00 2.56
N PHE A 3 14.11 4.93 1.61
CA PHE A 3 15.03 6.07 1.66
C PHE A 3 14.78 6.94 2.89
N HIS A 4 13.52 7.22 3.22
CA HIS A 4 13.19 7.97 4.41
C HIS A 4 13.66 7.26 5.69
N LEU A 5 13.43 5.94 5.81
CA LEU A 5 13.92 5.15 6.93
C LEU A 5 15.45 5.15 7.01
N ALA A 6 16.13 5.00 5.87
CA ALA A 6 17.59 5.01 5.83
C ALA A 6 18.18 6.33 6.34
N PHE A 7 17.60 7.47 5.92
CA PHE A 7 18.05 8.79 6.37
C PHE A 7 17.71 9.05 7.84
N TRP A 8 16.50 8.70 8.27
CA TRP A 8 16.08 8.91 9.66
C TRP A 8 16.87 8.01 10.64
N LEU A 9 17.00 6.72 10.34
CA LEU A 9 17.73 5.78 11.20
C LEU A 9 19.23 6.06 11.27
N ARG A 10 19.77 6.88 10.37
CA ARG A 10 21.20 7.25 10.40
C ARG A 10 21.60 7.99 11.67
N GLY A 11 20.65 8.71 12.30
CA GLY A 11 20.85 9.40 13.57
C GLY A 11 20.59 8.55 14.81
N GLU A 12 20.06 7.33 14.65
CA GLU A 12 19.70 6.47 15.76
C GLU A 12 20.84 5.53 16.16
N THR A 13 20.88 5.19 17.45
CA THR A 13 21.78 4.16 17.98
C THR A 13 21.46 2.82 17.30
N ALA A 14 22.47 2.16 16.73
CA ALA A 14 22.32 0.93 15.94
C ALA A 14 21.42 1.09 14.69
N GLY A 15 21.41 2.27 14.06
CA GLY A 15 20.55 2.54 12.90
C GLY A 15 20.71 1.56 11.73
N ALA A 16 21.94 1.10 11.45
CA ALA A 16 22.20 0.08 10.43
C ALA A 16 21.53 -1.27 10.75
N PHE A 17 21.51 -1.66 12.01
CA PHE A 17 20.81 -2.87 12.48
C PHE A 17 19.30 -2.73 12.25
N TRP A 18 18.70 -1.62 12.70
CA TRP A 18 17.27 -1.37 12.52
C TRP A 18 16.88 -1.28 11.07
N PHE A 19 17.72 -0.71 10.22
CA PHE A 19 17.49 -0.68 8.78
C PHE A 19 17.47 -2.10 8.18
N GLY A 20 18.43 -2.94 8.56
CA GLY A 20 18.49 -4.36 8.15
C GLY A 20 17.24 -5.14 8.59
N VAL A 21 16.82 -4.95 9.84
CA VAL A 21 15.57 -5.54 10.36
C VAL A 21 14.36 -5.03 9.57
N GLY A 22 14.30 -3.73 9.25
CA GLY A 22 13.24 -3.15 8.43
C GLY A 22 13.16 -3.77 7.03
N VAL A 23 14.30 -3.99 6.38
CA VAL A 23 14.36 -4.66 5.07
C VAL A 23 13.87 -6.12 5.19
N MET A 24 14.30 -6.84 6.21
CA MET A 24 13.86 -8.23 6.46
C MET A 24 12.34 -8.29 6.66
N PHE A 25 11.79 -7.48 7.54
CA PHE A 25 10.34 -7.45 7.81
C PHE A 25 9.52 -6.97 6.61
N SER A 26 10.06 -6.07 5.82
CA SER A 26 9.47 -5.65 4.55
C SER A 26 9.39 -6.82 3.55
N THR A 27 10.44 -7.61 3.45
CA THR A 27 10.47 -8.83 2.63
C THR A 27 9.43 -9.84 3.11
N LEU A 28 9.33 -10.05 4.43
CA LEU A 28 8.29 -10.90 5.03
C LEU A 28 6.89 -10.37 4.75
N GLY A 29 6.67 -9.05 4.80
CA GLY A 29 5.40 -8.42 4.44
C GLY A 29 5.00 -8.71 2.99
N THR A 30 5.93 -8.58 2.05
CA THR A 30 5.70 -8.93 0.64
C THR A 30 5.42 -10.43 0.47
N PHE A 31 6.18 -11.28 1.14
CA PHE A 31 5.96 -12.72 1.11
C PHE A 31 4.57 -13.09 1.65
N ALA A 32 4.18 -12.50 2.78
CA ALA A 32 2.86 -12.71 3.37
C ALA A 32 1.73 -12.27 2.42
N ALA A 33 1.87 -11.12 1.75
CA ALA A 33 0.91 -10.66 0.76
C ALA A 33 0.75 -11.64 -0.40
N ASN A 34 1.87 -12.17 -0.92
CA ASN A 34 1.86 -13.14 -2.02
C ASN A 34 1.28 -14.50 -1.60
N ALA A 35 1.54 -14.94 -0.37
CA ALA A 35 1.02 -16.20 0.16
C ALA A 35 -0.47 -16.12 0.51
N ILE A 36 -0.89 -15.01 1.12
CA ILE A 36 -2.28 -14.82 1.61
C ILE A 36 -3.18 -14.24 0.50
N GLY A 37 -2.62 -13.49 -0.44
CA GLY A 37 -3.34 -12.79 -1.49
C GLY A 37 -4.28 -13.69 -2.32
N PRO A 38 -3.86 -14.85 -2.84
CA PRO A 38 -4.73 -15.77 -3.57
C PRO A 38 -5.88 -16.31 -2.70
N TYR A 39 -5.62 -16.55 -1.40
CA TYR A 39 -6.63 -16.99 -0.47
C TYR A 39 -7.65 -15.89 -0.15
N MET A 40 -7.18 -14.66 0.04
CA MET A 40 -8.04 -13.49 0.23
C MET A 40 -8.92 -13.26 -0.99
N ARG A 41 -8.37 -13.37 -2.21
CA ARG A 41 -9.13 -13.23 -3.46
C ARG A 41 -10.29 -14.21 -3.59
N ASN A 42 -10.14 -15.41 -3.06
CA ASN A 42 -11.20 -16.42 -3.09
C ASN A 42 -12.32 -16.14 -2.07
N ARG A 43 -12.09 -15.29 -1.07
CA ARG A 43 -13.03 -15.03 0.03
C ARG A 43 -13.50 -13.58 0.14
N ALA A 44 -12.77 -12.65 -0.44
CA ALA A 44 -13.07 -11.23 -0.38
C ALA A 44 -12.99 -10.59 -1.76
N ARG A 45 -13.82 -9.55 -1.98
CA ARG A 45 -13.74 -8.73 -3.18
C ARG A 45 -12.45 -7.91 -3.15
N GLU A 46 -11.95 -7.56 -4.33
CA GLU A 46 -10.71 -6.80 -4.49
C GLU A 46 -10.75 -5.46 -3.73
N GLU A 47 -11.92 -4.82 -3.71
CA GLU A 47 -12.16 -3.57 -2.96
C GLU A 47 -11.97 -3.77 -1.44
N THR A 48 -12.42 -4.92 -0.90
CA THR A 48 -12.24 -5.26 0.52
C THR A 48 -10.76 -5.49 0.85
N MET A 49 -10.02 -6.15 -0.05
CA MET A 49 -8.58 -6.36 0.11
C MET A 49 -7.84 -5.01 0.15
N LEU A 50 -8.17 -4.09 -0.77
CA LEU A 50 -7.60 -2.75 -0.81
C LEU A 50 -7.99 -1.92 0.43
N LEU A 51 -9.24 -2.05 0.91
CA LEU A 51 -9.69 -1.37 2.12
C LEU A 51 -8.92 -1.84 3.35
N ILE A 52 -8.78 -3.15 3.54
CA ILE A 52 -8.00 -3.72 4.66
C ILE A 52 -6.55 -3.23 4.62
N ALA A 53 -5.92 -3.27 3.45
CA ALA A 53 -4.56 -2.79 3.26
C ALA A 53 -4.43 -1.29 3.59
N SER A 54 -5.38 -0.46 3.16
CA SER A 54 -5.38 0.98 3.39
C SER A 54 -5.63 1.32 4.87
N VAL A 55 -6.53 0.60 5.54
CA VAL A 55 -6.79 0.75 6.99
C VAL A 55 -5.54 0.36 7.79
N LEU A 56 -4.87 -0.74 7.41
CA LEU A 56 -3.62 -1.15 8.04
C LEU A 56 -2.55 -0.07 7.92
N LEU A 57 -2.38 0.52 6.73
CA LEU A 57 -1.42 1.62 6.52
C LEU A 57 -1.75 2.85 7.36
N ALA A 58 -3.02 3.24 7.41
CA ALA A 58 -3.47 4.38 8.22
C ALA A 58 -3.19 4.13 9.71
N ALA A 59 -3.58 2.96 10.22
CA ALA A 59 -3.38 2.59 11.62
C ALA A 59 -1.89 2.54 11.99
N MET A 60 -1.07 1.85 11.19
CA MET A 60 0.36 1.72 11.47
C MET A 60 1.11 3.05 11.31
N GLY A 61 0.69 3.90 10.39
CA GLY A 61 1.23 5.25 10.24
C GLY A 61 0.91 6.14 11.45
N ILE A 62 -0.33 6.11 11.95
CA ILE A 62 -0.75 6.86 13.15
C ILE A 62 0.00 6.34 14.38
N LEU A 63 0.02 5.03 14.60
CA LEU A 63 0.73 4.43 15.74
C LEU A 63 2.22 4.75 15.70
N GLY A 64 2.84 4.68 14.52
CA GLY A 64 4.23 5.05 14.32
C GLY A 64 4.52 6.52 14.66
N ALA A 65 3.64 7.43 14.26
CA ALA A 65 3.76 8.85 14.58
C ALA A 65 3.62 9.13 16.09
N LEU A 66 2.74 8.39 16.78
CA LEU A 66 2.53 8.56 18.23
C LEU A 66 3.66 7.98 19.08
N GLN A 67 4.29 6.92 18.63
CA GLN A 67 5.29 6.16 19.40
C GLN A 67 6.74 6.50 19.03
N ALA A 68 6.97 7.05 17.85
CA ALA A 68 8.23 7.56 17.32
C ALA A 68 9.47 6.72 17.67
N GLY A 69 9.54 5.46 17.19
CA GLY A 69 10.68 4.59 17.49
C GLY A 69 11.04 3.65 16.34
N PRO A 70 12.28 3.08 16.33
CA PRO A 70 12.75 2.21 15.25
C PRO A 70 11.89 0.95 15.05
N LEU A 71 11.31 0.42 16.12
CA LEU A 71 10.38 -0.72 16.03
C LEU A 71 9.16 -0.38 15.19
N TRP A 72 8.58 0.80 15.39
CA TRP A 72 7.40 1.25 14.62
C TRP A 72 7.74 1.48 13.16
N ALA A 73 8.95 1.94 12.87
CA ALA A 73 9.46 2.06 11.51
C ALA A 73 9.54 0.68 10.80
N VAL A 74 10.02 -0.34 11.50
CA VAL A 74 10.05 -1.73 11.00
C VAL A 74 8.65 -2.26 10.73
N LEU A 75 7.73 -2.09 11.69
CA LEU A 75 6.34 -2.53 11.54
C LEU A 75 5.62 -1.79 10.39
N LEU A 76 5.88 -0.51 10.25
CA LEU A 76 5.36 0.27 9.13
C LEU A 76 5.93 -0.21 7.79
N ALA A 77 7.24 -0.50 7.72
CA ALA A 77 7.88 -1.04 6.51
C ALA A 77 7.24 -2.37 6.07
N ALA A 78 7.03 -3.28 7.04
CA ALA A 78 6.32 -4.53 6.79
C ALA A 78 4.89 -4.31 6.28
N SER A 79 4.15 -3.40 6.92
CA SER A 79 2.77 -3.07 6.56
C SER A 79 2.65 -2.44 5.17
N VAL A 80 3.57 -1.54 4.82
CA VAL A 80 3.62 -0.93 3.46
C VAL A 80 3.90 -2.00 2.42
N SER A 81 4.84 -2.91 2.68
CA SER A 81 5.16 -3.98 1.74
C SER A 81 4.02 -4.98 1.59
N PHE A 82 3.35 -5.32 2.68
CA PHE A 82 2.14 -6.15 2.65
C PHE A 82 1.01 -5.47 1.86
N ALA A 83 0.74 -4.19 2.12
CA ALA A 83 -0.29 -3.44 1.42
C ALA A 83 0.00 -3.30 -0.08
N THR A 84 1.26 -3.06 -0.45
CA THR A 84 1.70 -2.96 -1.85
C THR A 84 1.52 -4.32 -2.56
N GLY A 85 1.92 -5.41 -1.93
CA GLY A 85 1.75 -6.75 -2.47
C GLY A 85 0.27 -7.12 -2.65
N THR A 86 -0.56 -6.84 -1.63
CA THR A 86 -2.01 -7.06 -1.68
C THR A 86 -2.66 -6.21 -2.79
N GLY A 87 -2.26 -4.94 -2.92
CA GLY A 87 -2.74 -4.05 -3.98
C GLY A 87 -2.39 -4.57 -5.38
N ARG A 88 -1.19 -5.14 -5.55
CA ARG A 88 -0.76 -5.75 -6.81
C ARG A 88 -1.62 -6.97 -7.15
N VAL A 89 -1.85 -7.88 -6.21
CA VAL A 89 -2.72 -9.06 -6.40
C VAL A 89 -4.14 -8.64 -6.77
N ALA A 90 -4.70 -7.65 -6.09
CA ALA A 90 -6.03 -7.12 -6.40
C ALA A 90 -6.09 -6.50 -7.81
N PHE A 91 -5.08 -5.69 -8.19
CA PHE A 91 -5.00 -5.10 -9.52
C PHE A 91 -4.88 -6.15 -10.63
N GLU A 92 -4.03 -7.15 -10.45
CA GLU A 92 -3.87 -8.25 -11.42
C GLU A 92 -5.18 -9.02 -11.60
N ALA A 93 -5.94 -9.24 -10.52
CA ALA A 93 -7.25 -9.90 -10.58
C ALA A 93 -8.28 -9.09 -11.39
N VAL A 94 -8.38 -7.78 -11.13
CA VAL A 94 -9.25 -6.86 -11.90
C VAL A 94 -8.84 -6.83 -13.37
N LEU A 95 -7.54 -6.73 -13.64
CA LEU A 95 -7.02 -6.68 -15.01
C LEU A 95 -7.33 -7.98 -15.79
N GLN A 96 -7.23 -9.13 -15.12
CA GLN A 96 -7.55 -10.41 -15.72
C GLN A 96 -9.05 -10.58 -16.02
N ARG A 97 -9.90 -10.00 -15.16
CA ARG A 97 -11.35 -10.06 -15.32
C ARG A 97 -11.88 -9.12 -16.41
N ASP A 98 -11.40 -7.86 -16.41
CA ASP A 98 -12.07 -6.78 -17.14
C ASP A 98 -11.35 -6.39 -18.45
N ALA A 99 -10.08 -6.77 -18.64
CA ALA A 99 -9.33 -6.41 -19.84
C ALA A 99 -9.29 -7.53 -20.89
N SER A 100 -9.61 -7.19 -22.15
CA SER A 100 -9.37 -8.08 -23.29
C SER A 100 -7.87 -8.35 -23.46
N GLU A 101 -7.50 -9.51 -24.02
CA GLU A 101 -6.08 -9.91 -24.18
C GLU A 101 -5.23 -8.85 -24.89
N ALA A 102 -5.76 -8.22 -25.95
CA ALA A 102 -5.07 -7.19 -26.71
C ALA A 102 -4.79 -5.92 -25.89
N ASN A 103 -5.65 -5.60 -24.92
CA ASN A 103 -5.51 -4.40 -24.08
C ASN A 103 -4.77 -4.66 -22.77
N ARG A 104 -4.70 -5.92 -22.32
CA ARG A 104 -4.11 -6.30 -21.04
C ARG A 104 -2.65 -5.89 -20.93
N ALA A 105 -1.84 -6.24 -21.93
CA ALA A 105 -0.42 -5.89 -21.96
C ALA A 105 -0.17 -4.37 -21.95
N ARG A 106 -0.95 -3.61 -22.72
CA ARG A 106 -0.85 -2.15 -22.77
C ARG A 106 -1.26 -1.49 -21.44
N THR A 107 -2.34 -1.97 -20.83
CA THR A 107 -2.81 -1.47 -19.54
C THR A 107 -1.81 -1.78 -18.43
N PHE A 108 -1.27 -3.00 -18.41
CA PHE A 108 -0.23 -3.39 -17.47
C PHE A 108 1.04 -2.52 -17.62
N ALA A 109 1.52 -2.33 -18.85
CA ALA A 109 2.70 -1.51 -19.11
C ALA A 109 2.52 -0.05 -18.65
N ARG A 110 1.34 0.55 -18.91
CA ARG A 110 1.02 1.91 -18.44
C ARG A 110 0.97 2.01 -16.93
N PHE A 111 0.40 1.00 -16.27
CA PHE A 111 0.32 0.96 -14.81
C PHE A 111 1.72 0.83 -14.21
N GLU A 112 2.52 -0.11 -14.71
CA GLU A 112 3.89 -0.34 -14.25
C GLU A 112 4.76 0.92 -14.44
N THR A 113 4.68 1.58 -15.59
CA THR A 113 5.41 2.83 -15.85
C THR A 113 5.02 3.93 -14.85
N ARG A 114 3.72 4.10 -14.58
CA ARG A 114 3.24 5.09 -13.61
C ARG A 114 3.68 4.74 -12.19
N PHE A 115 3.62 3.46 -11.84
CA PHE A 115 4.06 2.98 -10.54
C PHE A 115 5.56 3.23 -10.33
N GLN A 116 6.39 2.90 -11.30
CA GLN A 116 7.82 3.14 -11.25
C GLN A 116 8.15 4.64 -11.15
N LEU A 117 7.46 5.48 -11.93
CA LEU A 117 7.63 6.93 -11.88
C LEU A 117 7.25 7.50 -10.50
N GLN A 118 6.09 7.09 -9.96
CA GLN A 118 5.66 7.50 -8.63
C GLN A 118 6.64 7.03 -7.55
N TRP A 119 7.16 5.81 -7.67
CA TRP A 119 8.14 5.27 -6.75
C TRP A 119 9.45 6.07 -6.79
N ALA A 120 9.94 6.41 -7.97
CA ALA A 120 11.15 7.22 -8.15
C ALA A 120 10.96 8.65 -7.60
N LEU A 121 9.83 9.30 -7.89
CA LEU A 121 9.49 10.62 -7.35
C LEU A 121 9.36 10.60 -5.83
N ALA A 122 8.68 9.59 -5.27
CA ALA A 122 8.54 9.45 -3.83
C ALA A 122 9.88 9.15 -3.12
N ALA A 123 10.81 8.48 -3.81
CA ALA A 123 12.16 8.25 -3.28
C ALA A 123 13.00 9.54 -3.27
N LEU A 124 12.74 10.46 -4.18
CA LEU A 124 13.47 11.74 -4.29
C LEU A 124 13.12 12.70 -3.15
N VAL A 125 11.88 12.64 -2.63
CA VAL A 125 11.41 13.55 -1.57
C VAL A 125 12.32 13.53 -0.33
N PRO A 126 12.63 12.41 0.33
CA PRO A 126 13.48 12.40 1.50
C PRO A 126 14.96 12.69 1.19
N VAL A 127 15.37 12.61 -0.07
CA VAL A 127 16.72 12.99 -0.50
C VAL A 127 16.86 14.51 -0.59
N LEU A 128 15.82 15.19 -1.10
CA LEU A 128 15.82 16.64 -1.30
C LEU A 128 15.41 17.41 -0.03
N ILE A 129 14.54 16.82 0.79
CA ILE A 129 13.97 17.46 1.98
C ILE A 129 14.20 16.52 3.17
N PRO A 130 15.08 16.92 4.14
CA PRO A 130 15.28 16.15 5.35
C PRO A 130 14.00 16.19 6.19
N LEU A 131 13.19 15.15 6.10
CA LEU A 131 11.97 15.02 6.88
C LEU A 131 12.26 14.30 8.19
N SER A 132 11.64 14.75 9.28
CA SER A 132 11.66 14.01 10.55
C SER A 132 10.91 12.68 10.39
N GLY A 133 11.26 11.68 11.24
CA GLY A 133 10.59 10.37 11.22
C GLY A 133 9.08 10.48 11.34
N GLU A 134 8.60 11.37 12.22
CA GLU A 134 7.18 11.63 12.48
C GLU A 134 6.43 12.09 11.22
N ILE A 135 7.02 13.00 10.44
CA ILE A 135 6.42 13.47 9.18
C ILE A 135 6.27 12.33 8.18
N GLY A 136 7.27 11.42 8.10
CA GLY A 136 7.19 10.24 7.26
C GLY A 136 6.04 9.30 7.66
N PHE A 137 5.87 9.06 8.96
CA PHE A 137 4.75 8.27 9.49
C PHE A 137 3.39 8.91 9.18
N LEU A 138 3.25 10.21 9.42
CA LEU A 138 2.03 10.97 9.15
C LEU A 138 1.69 11.01 7.64
N ALA A 139 2.69 11.12 6.78
CA ALA A 139 2.48 11.08 5.34
C ALA A 139 1.87 9.74 4.90
N ILE A 140 2.37 8.62 5.42
CA ILE A 140 1.83 7.31 5.11
C ILE A 140 0.44 7.13 5.72
N ALA A 141 0.22 7.60 6.95
CA ALA A 141 -1.11 7.60 7.57
C ALA A 141 -2.12 8.37 6.71
N GLY A 142 -1.76 9.57 6.28
CA GLY A 142 -2.59 10.42 5.41
C GLY A 142 -2.93 9.73 4.09
N MET A 143 -1.94 9.09 3.44
CA MET A 143 -2.18 8.32 2.21
C MET A 143 -3.14 7.15 2.46
N GLY A 144 -2.99 6.43 3.56
CA GLY A 144 -3.91 5.35 3.96
C GLY A 144 -5.34 5.86 4.17
N VAL A 145 -5.51 6.97 4.89
CA VAL A 145 -6.82 7.59 5.12
C VAL A 145 -7.45 8.04 3.81
N VAL A 146 -6.71 8.73 2.93
CA VAL A 146 -7.21 9.16 1.62
C VAL A 146 -7.66 7.97 0.79
N ALA A 147 -6.89 6.88 0.79
CA ALA A 147 -7.27 5.66 0.08
C ALA A 147 -8.57 5.06 0.63
N VAL A 148 -8.74 5.00 1.95
CA VAL A 148 -9.98 4.54 2.60
C VAL A 148 -11.17 5.40 2.19
N LEU A 149 -11.03 6.73 2.21
CA LEU A 149 -12.10 7.64 1.83
C LEU A 149 -12.48 7.50 0.35
N GLN A 150 -11.50 7.36 -0.54
CA GLN A 150 -11.74 7.14 -1.97
C GLN A 150 -12.45 5.81 -2.25
N LEU A 151 -12.06 4.74 -1.55
CA LEU A 151 -12.71 3.43 -1.70
C LEU A 151 -14.15 3.46 -1.19
N ARG A 152 -14.42 4.14 -0.07
CA ARG A 152 -15.77 4.28 0.46
C ARG A 152 -16.66 5.20 -0.38
N GLY A 153 -16.11 6.26 -0.95
CA GLY A 153 -16.84 7.19 -1.82
C GLY A 153 -17.19 6.62 -3.21
N ARG A 154 -16.52 5.53 -3.60
CA ARG A 154 -16.77 4.82 -4.86
C ARG A 154 -17.80 3.70 -4.75
N HIS A 155 -18.65 3.67 -3.70
CA HIS A 155 -19.78 2.73 -3.69
C HIS A 155 -20.67 3.02 -4.89
N PRO A 156 -20.61 2.21 -5.98
CA PRO A 156 -21.49 2.43 -7.12
C PRO A 156 -22.92 2.11 -6.71
N ASP A 157 -23.86 2.86 -7.26
CA ASP A 157 -25.30 2.63 -7.17
C ASP A 157 -25.78 1.30 -7.85
N TRP A 158 -24.96 0.25 -7.82
CA TRP A 158 -25.33 -1.04 -8.43
C TRP A 158 -26.55 -1.68 -7.74
N THR A 159 -26.82 -1.34 -6.48
CA THR A 159 -28.05 -1.73 -5.80
C THR A 159 -29.31 -1.12 -6.44
N ARG A 160 -29.20 0.04 -7.11
CA ARG A 160 -30.33 0.66 -7.82
C ARG A 160 -30.59 0.03 -9.19
N GLY A 161 -29.57 -0.53 -9.84
CA GLY A 161 -29.70 -1.19 -11.15
C GLY A 161 -30.44 -2.53 -11.07
N GLN A 162 -30.23 -3.30 -10.02
CA GLN A 162 -30.88 -4.61 -9.86
C GLN A 162 -32.38 -4.49 -9.51
N MET A 163 -32.80 -3.43 -8.82
CA MET A 163 -34.22 -3.22 -8.52
C MET A 163 -35.04 -2.77 -9.76
N ARG A 164 -34.38 -2.31 -10.84
CA ARG A 164 -35.07 -1.97 -12.09
C ARG A 164 -35.28 -3.15 -13.03
N GLN A 165 -34.34 -4.12 -13.04
CA GLN A 165 -34.44 -5.31 -13.89
C GLN A 165 -35.40 -6.39 -13.36
N GLY A 166 -35.85 -6.30 -12.13
CA GLY A 166 -36.83 -7.23 -11.56
C GLY A 166 -38.29 -6.76 -11.66
N ARG A 167 -38.57 -5.73 -12.45
CA ARG A 167 -39.91 -5.14 -12.56
C ARG A 167 -40.52 -5.17 -14.00
N ASP A 168 -39.75 -5.74 -14.93
CA ASP A 168 -40.20 -6.04 -16.30
C ASP A 168 -40.35 -7.57 -16.47
#